data_9744d481b604f5079fc017a2f1aea2f1
#
_entry.id   9744d481b604f5079fc017a2f1aea2f1
#
_cell.length_a   1.000
_cell.length_b   1.000
_cell.length_c   1.000
_cell.angle_alpha   90.00
_cell.angle_beta   90.00
_cell.angle_gamma   90.00
#
_symmetry.space_group_name_H-M   'P 1'
#
loop_
_entity.id
_entity.type
_entity.pdbx_description
1 polymer ?
#
loop_
_entity_poly.entity_id
_entity_poly.type
_entity_poly.pdbx_seq_one_letter_code
_entity_poly.pdbx_strand_id
1 'polypeptide(L)'
;SSRKAHFETEAKQVLVIFCPGAVSHVDTFDYKPDLAKYHGQKPPGMPAVTFEGPSGNIAKPFWEFKPRGKSGKMISELVPNLAELADDFCFVHSLHTQTSAHPQGENFLNTGFTMEGFPSFGAWTTYALGSENEELPAFVAINDPRGPARSGKNNFGNGFLPAAFQGTDFNAKNPPANLSRPAGYTSSNDRSTVSLLQRLNGIHLEKYPGDADLAARIASYELAGRMQTSIPDVMDISKEPESIKKEYGLDS
;
A
#
# COMPACT_ATOMS: atom_id res chain seq x y z
N SER A 1 -13.38 -7.21 -16.81
CA SER A 1 -13.93 -6.02 -17.50
C SER A 1 -14.13 -4.91 -16.49
N SER A 2 -13.58 -3.73 -16.76
CA SER A 2 -13.77 -2.54 -15.92
C SER A 2 -15.25 -2.18 -15.83
N ARG A 3 -15.75 -1.90 -14.63
CA ARG A 3 -17.11 -1.36 -14.44
C ARG A 3 -17.11 0.11 -14.81
N LYS A 4 -18.22 0.58 -15.36
CA LYS A 4 -18.37 2.00 -15.68
C LYS A 4 -18.35 2.81 -14.38
N ALA A 5 -17.46 3.79 -14.28
CA ALA A 5 -17.39 4.68 -13.13
C ALA A 5 -18.67 5.55 -13.03
N HIS A 6 -19.04 5.94 -11.81
CA HIS A 6 -20.18 6.84 -11.56
C HIS A 6 -19.88 8.27 -11.99
N PHE A 7 -18.60 8.63 -12.03
CA PHE A 7 -18.08 9.94 -12.42
C PHE A 7 -16.98 9.74 -13.44
N GLU A 8 -16.76 10.73 -14.29
CA GLU A 8 -15.60 10.77 -15.14
C GLU A 8 -14.34 10.88 -14.26
N THR A 9 -13.41 9.93 -14.39
CA THR A 9 -12.20 9.85 -13.56
C THR A 9 -10.99 10.22 -14.39
N GLU A 10 -10.16 11.11 -13.87
CA GLU A 10 -8.88 11.46 -14.48
C GLU A 10 -7.76 10.52 -14.03
N ALA A 11 -7.82 10.04 -12.78
CA ALA A 11 -6.83 9.14 -12.21
C ALA A 11 -7.00 7.71 -12.73
N LYS A 12 -5.93 7.16 -13.30
CA LYS A 12 -5.86 5.78 -13.80
C LYS A 12 -5.15 4.84 -12.83
N GLN A 13 -4.33 5.38 -11.94
CA GLN A 13 -3.52 4.63 -11.00
C GLN A 13 -3.59 5.28 -9.63
N VAL A 14 -3.51 4.47 -8.58
CA VAL A 14 -3.47 4.93 -7.20
C VAL A 14 -2.24 4.36 -6.53
N LEU A 15 -1.39 5.24 -6.01
CA LEU A 15 -0.24 4.89 -5.19
C LEU A 15 -0.51 5.31 -3.74
N VAL A 16 -0.55 4.35 -2.82
CA VAL A 16 -0.68 4.60 -1.39
C VAL A 16 0.69 4.46 -0.74
N ILE A 17 1.24 5.55 -0.24
CA ILE A 17 2.48 5.53 0.55
C ILE A 17 2.08 5.47 2.02
N PHE A 18 2.11 4.25 2.57
CA PHE A 18 1.77 3.99 3.95
C PHE A 18 3.02 4.05 4.82
N CYS A 19 3.02 4.92 5.83
CA CYS A 19 4.13 5.09 6.78
C CYS A 19 3.78 4.42 8.11
N PRO A 20 4.12 3.12 8.31
CA PRO A 20 3.86 2.43 9.56
C PRO A 20 4.66 3.07 10.70
N GLY A 21 4.03 3.27 11.84
CA GLY A 21 4.63 4.01 12.96
C GLY A 21 4.25 5.48 13.00
N ALA A 22 3.52 5.94 11.99
CA ALA A 22 3.00 7.29 11.78
C ALA A 22 4.07 8.36 11.47
N VAL A 23 3.67 9.32 10.65
CA VAL A 23 4.44 10.55 10.41
C VAL A 23 4.12 11.52 11.54
N SER A 24 5.14 12.17 12.13
CA SER A 24 4.91 13.26 13.06
C SER A 24 4.30 14.45 12.32
N HIS A 25 2.97 14.55 12.36
CA HIS A 25 2.24 15.60 11.64
C HIS A 25 2.63 17.00 12.10
N VAL A 26 2.87 17.16 13.41
CA VAL A 26 3.26 18.46 14.02
C VAL A 26 4.69 18.90 13.67
N ASP A 27 5.52 17.99 13.18
CA ASP A 27 6.88 18.28 12.70
C ASP A 27 6.97 18.40 11.17
N THR A 28 5.90 18.07 10.44
CA THR A 28 5.93 18.02 8.96
C THR A 28 4.90 18.93 8.29
N PHE A 29 3.60 18.68 8.48
CA PHE A 29 2.54 19.30 7.67
C PHE A 29 1.49 20.06 8.48
N ASP A 30 1.40 19.85 9.79
CA ASP A 30 0.36 20.43 10.64
C ASP A 30 0.96 21.47 11.58
N TYR A 31 1.12 22.70 11.09
CA TYR A 31 1.70 23.81 11.82
C TYR A 31 0.85 24.20 13.04
N LYS A 32 1.44 24.09 14.23
CA LYS A 32 0.83 24.41 15.52
C LYS A 32 1.64 25.48 16.25
N PRO A 33 1.38 26.78 16.02
CA PRO A 33 2.14 27.86 16.69
C PRO A 33 2.06 27.81 18.21
N ASP A 34 0.98 27.29 18.76
CA ASP A 34 0.81 27.14 20.22
C ASP A 34 1.82 26.16 20.84
N LEU A 35 2.39 25.21 20.09
CA LEU A 35 3.46 24.36 20.61
C LEU A 35 4.71 25.17 20.96
N ALA A 36 5.04 26.19 20.16
CA ALA A 36 6.14 27.10 20.47
C ALA A 36 5.82 27.99 21.67
N LYS A 37 4.59 28.50 21.75
CA LYS A 37 4.11 29.36 22.84
C LYS A 37 4.12 28.68 24.20
N TYR A 38 3.71 27.39 24.22
CA TYR A 38 3.62 26.63 25.48
C TYR A 38 4.78 25.66 25.69
N HIS A 39 5.86 25.82 24.94
CA HIS A 39 7.04 24.98 25.06
C HIS A 39 7.57 24.95 26.50
N GLY A 40 7.89 23.75 27.00
CA GLY A 40 8.39 23.53 28.37
C GLY A 40 7.31 23.50 29.44
N GLN A 41 6.05 23.79 29.12
CA GLN A 41 4.93 23.76 30.07
C GLN A 41 4.24 22.39 30.04
N LYS A 42 3.59 22.02 31.14
CA LYS A 42 2.76 20.81 31.18
C LYS A 42 1.48 21.02 30.37
N PRO A 43 1.05 20.03 29.56
CA PRO A 43 -0.23 20.09 28.85
C PRO A 43 -1.38 20.17 29.86
N PRO A 44 -2.33 21.11 29.72
CA PRO A 44 -3.47 21.21 30.63
C PRO A 44 -4.36 19.97 30.47
N GLY A 45 -4.81 19.40 31.60
CA GLY A 45 -5.72 18.23 31.59
C GLY A 45 -5.11 16.90 31.24
N MET A 46 -3.82 16.83 30.93
CA MET A 46 -3.16 15.57 30.61
C MET A 46 -2.72 14.84 31.89
N PRO A 47 -2.99 13.53 32.04
CA PRO A 47 -2.55 12.77 33.20
C PRO A 47 -1.02 12.72 33.25
N ALA A 48 -0.46 12.63 34.46
CA ALA A 48 0.99 12.58 34.66
C ALA A 48 1.63 11.32 34.04
N VAL A 49 0.84 10.25 33.90
CA VAL A 49 1.25 8.97 33.30
C VAL A 49 0.16 8.52 32.32
N THR A 50 0.56 8.15 31.11
CA THR A 50 -0.29 7.52 30.10
C THR A 50 0.05 6.04 29.97
N PHE A 51 -0.66 5.32 29.11
CA PHE A 51 -0.33 3.94 28.77
C PHE A 51 1.13 3.80 28.23
N GLU A 52 1.66 4.85 27.62
CA GLU A 52 2.99 4.86 27.00
C GLU A 52 4.10 5.36 27.97
N GLY A 53 3.73 5.71 29.19
CA GLY A 53 4.66 6.16 30.21
C GLY A 53 4.40 7.57 30.74
N PRO A 54 5.36 8.18 31.45
CA PRO A 54 5.21 9.51 32.01
C PRO A 54 5.00 10.58 30.93
N SER A 55 4.02 11.45 31.13
CA SER A 55 3.78 12.59 30.25
C SER A 55 4.87 13.65 30.42
N GLY A 56 5.51 14.01 29.30
CA GLY A 56 6.48 15.11 29.27
C GLY A 56 5.83 16.48 29.17
N ASN A 57 6.66 17.51 29.08
CA ASN A 57 6.24 18.87 28.77
C ASN A 57 5.99 19.02 27.25
N ILE A 58 5.22 20.04 26.89
CA ILE A 58 5.00 20.40 25.48
C ILE A 58 6.34 20.71 24.83
N ALA A 59 6.62 20.07 23.69
CA ALA A 59 7.79 20.34 22.87
C ALA A 59 7.38 21.17 21.65
N LYS A 60 8.14 22.23 21.37
CA LYS A 60 8.02 22.93 20.09
C LYS A 60 8.61 22.08 18.96
N PRO A 61 8.18 22.27 17.70
CA PRO A 61 8.88 21.68 16.55
C PRO A 61 10.35 22.13 16.53
N PHE A 62 11.24 21.23 16.12
CA PHE A 62 12.67 21.52 15.97
C PHE A 62 12.99 22.18 14.62
N TRP A 63 12.09 22.07 13.66
CA TRP A 63 12.23 22.57 12.30
C TRP A 63 11.31 23.76 12.05
N GLU A 64 11.75 24.68 11.20
CA GLU A 64 10.95 25.83 10.83
C GLU A 64 9.85 25.45 9.83
N PHE A 65 8.69 26.07 10.03
CA PHE A 65 7.59 26.02 9.08
C PHE A 65 7.58 27.29 8.23
N LYS A 66 7.43 27.13 6.93
CA LYS A 66 7.34 28.24 5.97
C LYS A 66 6.14 28.07 5.06
N PRO A 67 5.50 29.17 4.60
CA PRO A 67 4.49 29.08 3.57
C PRO A 67 5.13 28.57 2.27
N ARG A 68 4.51 27.60 1.62
CA ARG A 68 4.98 26.94 0.41
C ARG A 68 3.95 27.03 -0.70
N GLY A 69 4.43 27.02 -1.95
CA GLY A 69 3.60 27.12 -3.13
C GLY A 69 2.80 28.41 -3.23
N LYS A 70 1.89 28.49 -4.18
CA LYS A 70 0.96 29.61 -4.36
C LYS A 70 -0.15 29.59 -3.31
N SER A 71 -0.48 28.38 -2.82
CA SER A 71 -1.50 28.15 -1.79
C SER A 71 -1.08 28.63 -0.38
N GLY A 72 0.21 28.90 -0.17
CA GLY A 72 0.74 29.32 1.12
C GLY A 72 0.66 28.29 2.24
N LYS A 73 0.56 27.00 1.90
CA LYS A 73 0.50 25.92 2.89
C LYS A 73 1.76 25.89 3.74
N MET A 74 1.57 25.82 5.07
CA MET A 74 2.67 25.74 6.01
C MET A 74 3.26 24.33 6.01
N ILE A 75 4.48 24.19 5.53
CA ILE A 75 5.22 22.91 5.47
C ILE A 75 6.59 23.11 6.10
N SER A 76 7.00 22.12 6.89
CA SER A 76 8.28 22.09 7.59
C SER A 76 9.46 21.94 6.62
N GLU A 77 10.58 22.51 6.99
CA GLU A 77 11.85 22.32 6.30
C GLU A 77 12.41 20.88 6.42
N LEU A 78 11.83 20.06 7.29
CA LEU A 78 12.17 18.64 7.42
C LEU A 78 11.89 17.85 6.12
N VAL A 79 10.92 18.30 5.33
CA VAL A 79 10.47 17.64 4.10
C VAL A 79 10.58 18.56 2.88
N PRO A 80 11.81 19.01 2.53
CA PRO A 80 12.00 20.08 1.54
C PRO A 80 11.51 19.70 0.14
N ASN A 81 11.73 18.45 -0.29
CA ASN A 81 11.32 18.00 -1.62
C ASN A 81 9.78 17.91 -1.73
N LEU A 82 9.10 17.47 -0.66
CA LEU A 82 7.64 17.49 -0.64
C LEU A 82 7.08 18.91 -0.56
N ALA A 83 7.81 19.84 0.07
CA ALA A 83 7.39 21.24 0.15
C ALA A 83 7.38 21.93 -1.23
N GLU A 84 8.15 21.48 -2.20
CA GLU A 84 8.12 21.95 -3.60
C GLU A 84 6.81 21.58 -4.30
N LEU A 85 6.18 20.48 -3.89
CA LEU A 85 4.91 19.98 -4.42
C LEU A 85 3.69 20.49 -3.64
N ALA A 86 3.83 21.56 -2.86
CA ALA A 86 2.80 22.04 -1.95
C ALA A 86 1.43 22.29 -2.61
N ASP A 87 1.42 22.77 -3.85
CA ASP A 87 0.19 23.09 -4.57
C ASP A 87 -0.55 21.85 -5.08
N ASP A 88 0.15 20.72 -5.20
CA ASP A 88 -0.41 19.43 -5.62
C ASP A 88 -1.00 18.64 -4.44
N PHE A 89 -0.75 19.06 -3.19
CA PHE A 89 -1.26 18.38 -2.01
C PHE A 89 -2.65 18.85 -1.59
N CYS A 90 -3.45 17.88 -1.13
CA CYS A 90 -4.64 18.13 -0.31
C CYS A 90 -4.37 17.59 1.11
N PHE A 91 -4.26 18.47 2.10
CA PHE A 91 -4.03 18.06 3.49
C PHE A 91 -5.36 17.87 4.23
N VAL A 92 -5.53 16.70 4.85
CA VAL A 92 -6.68 16.38 5.69
C VAL A 92 -6.20 16.24 7.15
N HIS A 93 -6.13 17.37 7.86
CA HIS A 93 -5.59 17.44 9.23
C HIS A 93 -6.50 16.84 10.30
N SER A 94 -7.78 16.64 10.01
CA SER A 94 -8.77 16.17 10.97
C SER A 94 -8.98 14.66 11.01
N LEU A 95 -8.17 13.89 10.30
CA LEU A 95 -8.24 12.43 10.35
C LEU A 95 -7.81 11.93 11.74
N HIS A 96 -8.62 11.04 12.31
CA HIS A 96 -8.35 10.39 13.59
C HIS A 96 -8.87 8.96 13.60
N THR A 97 -8.40 8.17 14.54
CA THR A 97 -8.87 6.81 14.79
C THR A 97 -9.34 6.67 16.23
N GLN A 98 -10.13 5.64 16.50
CA GLN A 98 -10.64 5.31 17.85
C GLN A 98 -9.62 4.56 18.71
N THR A 99 -8.41 4.34 18.21
CA THR A 99 -7.36 3.59 18.89
C THR A 99 -6.02 4.32 18.83
N SER A 100 -5.21 4.18 19.89
CA SER A 100 -3.81 4.59 19.94
C SER A 100 -2.83 3.45 19.66
N ALA A 101 -3.32 2.20 19.55
CA ALA A 101 -2.48 1.05 19.29
C ALA A 101 -2.18 0.90 17.79
N HIS A 102 -0.90 0.73 17.43
CA HIS A 102 -0.44 0.64 16.05
C HIS A 102 -1.19 -0.41 15.20
N PRO A 103 -1.33 -1.69 15.60
CA PRO A 103 -1.98 -2.68 14.74
C PRO A 103 -3.42 -2.31 14.38
N GLN A 104 -4.21 -1.88 15.38
CA GLN A 104 -5.60 -1.48 15.15
C GLN A 104 -5.68 -0.18 14.34
N GLY A 105 -4.76 0.76 14.56
CA GLY A 105 -4.68 2.00 13.79
C GLY A 105 -4.31 1.76 12.33
N GLU A 106 -3.38 0.85 12.07
CA GLU A 106 -2.99 0.40 10.74
C GLU A 106 -4.18 -0.26 10.01
N ASN A 107 -4.87 -1.19 10.68
CA ASN A 107 -6.08 -1.78 10.13
C ASN A 107 -7.13 -0.72 9.81
N PHE A 108 -7.38 0.20 10.74
CA PHE A 108 -8.38 1.24 10.54
C PHE A 108 -8.05 2.12 9.32
N LEU A 109 -6.80 2.52 9.14
CA LEU A 109 -6.38 3.32 8.00
C LEU A 109 -6.57 2.57 6.67
N ASN A 110 -6.22 1.28 6.63
CA ASN A 110 -6.24 0.50 5.39
C ASN A 110 -7.60 -0.14 5.07
N THR A 111 -8.46 -0.36 6.05
CA THR A 111 -9.73 -1.09 5.88
C THR A 111 -10.97 -0.32 6.32
N GLY A 112 -10.82 0.72 7.14
CA GLY A 112 -11.91 1.43 7.81
C GLY A 112 -12.37 0.77 9.12
N PHE A 113 -11.73 -0.34 9.55
CA PHE A 113 -12.09 -1.08 10.76
C PHE A 113 -10.86 -1.37 11.61
N THR A 114 -11.03 -1.31 12.94
CA THR A 114 -9.94 -1.66 13.89
C THR A 114 -9.71 -3.17 14.00
N MET A 115 -10.70 -3.97 13.61
CA MET A 115 -10.66 -5.44 13.61
C MET A 115 -10.13 -5.98 12.29
N GLU A 116 -9.57 -7.17 12.33
CA GLU A 116 -9.13 -7.93 11.15
C GLU A 116 -10.31 -8.54 10.39
N GLY A 117 -10.08 -8.98 9.16
CA GLY A 117 -11.06 -9.68 8.33
C GLY A 117 -11.84 -8.77 7.36
N PHE A 118 -11.56 -7.49 7.33
CA PHE A 118 -12.14 -6.54 6.38
C PHE A 118 -11.22 -6.30 5.18
N PRO A 119 -11.80 -6.09 3.98
CA PRO A 119 -11.00 -5.83 2.80
C PRO A 119 -10.25 -4.50 2.90
N SER A 120 -9.00 -4.51 2.47
CA SER A 120 -8.20 -3.30 2.36
C SER A 120 -8.69 -2.38 1.24
N PHE A 121 -8.28 -1.11 1.30
CA PHE A 121 -8.60 -0.12 0.26
C PHE A 121 -8.26 -0.62 -1.15
N GLY A 122 -7.09 -1.23 -1.35
CA GLY A 122 -6.69 -1.76 -2.65
C GLY A 122 -7.55 -2.96 -3.09
N ALA A 123 -7.96 -3.82 -2.17
CA ALA A 123 -8.88 -4.92 -2.44
C ALA A 123 -10.25 -4.41 -2.89
N TRP A 124 -10.80 -3.41 -2.22
CA TRP A 124 -12.04 -2.74 -2.62
C TRP A 124 -11.93 -2.06 -3.99
N THR A 125 -10.82 -1.36 -4.24
CA THR A 125 -10.56 -0.69 -5.52
C THR A 125 -10.55 -1.71 -6.66
N THR A 126 -9.81 -2.80 -6.50
CA THR A 126 -9.72 -3.87 -7.50
C THR A 126 -11.07 -4.57 -7.70
N TYR A 127 -11.82 -4.83 -6.62
CA TYR A 127 -13.15 -5.42 -6.70
C TYR A 127 -14.14 -4.53 -7.46
N ALA A 128 -14.15 -3.24 -7.16
CA ALA A 128 -15.11 -2.30 -7.73
C ALA A 128 -14.79 -1.91 -9.17
N LEU A 129 -13.52 -1.65 -9.48
CA LEU A 129 -13.09 -1.08 -10.77
C LEU A 129 -12.47 -2.13 -11.71
N GLY A 130 -11.94 -3.23 -11.17
CA GLY A 130 -11.21 -4.23 -11.95
C GLY A 130 -9.78 -3.81 -12.25
N SER A 131 -9.19 -4.38 -13.29
CA SER A 131 -7.86 -4.07 -13.79
C SER A 131 -7.89 -3.92 -15.31
N GLU A 132 -7.11 -2.97 -15.81
CA GLU A 132 -6.82 -2.83 -17.24
C GLU A 132 -5.67 -3.73 -17.69
N ASN A 133 -4.86 -4.24 -16.75
CA ASN A 133 -3.74 -5.12 -17.01
C ASN A 133 -4.10 -6.57 -16.66
N GLU A 134 -3.91 -7.49 -17.61
CA GLU A 134 -4.20 -8.91 -17.45
C GLU A 134 -2.95 -9.75 -17.09
N GLU A 135 -1.76 -9.17 -17.21
CA GLU A 135 -0.48 -9.87 -17.01
C GLU A 135 0.13 -9.64 -15.63
N LEU A 136 -0.24 -8.52 -14.98
CA LEU A 136 0.25 -8.14 -13.66
C LEU A 136 -0.89 -8.06 -12.65
N PRO A 137 -0.60 -8.22 -11.35
CA PRO A 137 -1.61 -8.02 -10.32
C PRO A 137 -2.15 -6.60 -10.36
N ALA A 138 -3.46 -6.45 -10.25
CA ALA A 138 -4.10 -5.14 -10.16
C ALA A 138 -3.78 -4.41 -8.85
N PHE A 139 -3.48 -5.17 -7.80
CA PHE A 139 -3.12 -4.66 -6.49
C PHE A 139 -1.78 -5.23 -6.05
N VAL A 140 -0.77 -4.38 -5.99
CA VAL A 140 0.59 -4.71 -5.55
C VAL A 140 0.86 -4.05 -4.21
N ALA A 141 1.43 -4.79 -3.27
CA ALA A 141 1.95 -4.29 -2.00
C ALA A 141 3.47 -4.42 -2.01
N ILE A 142 4.18 -3.31 -1.75
CA ILE A 142 5.64 -3.30 -1.61
C ILE A 142 5.95 -3.01 -0.16
N ASN A 143 6.41 -4.01 0.57
CA ASN A 143 6.72 -3.88 1.98
C ASN A 143 8.11 -3.30 2.21
N ASP A 144 8.29 -2.61 3.35
CA ASP A 144 9.61 -2.17 3.81
C ASP A 144 10.57 -3.36 3.92
N PRO A 145 11.80 -3.27 3.40
CA PRO A 145 12.78 -4.36 3.48
C PRO A 145 13.19 -4.73 4.91
N ARG A 146 12.92 -3.87 5.89
CA ARG A 146 13.14 -4.13 7.32
C ARG A 146 12.03 -4.98 7.95
N GLY A 147 10.91 -5.12 7.29
CA GLY A 147 9.77 -5.93 7.69
C GLY A 147 8.43 -5.25 7.38
N PRO A 148 7.34 -6.03 7.33
CA PRO A 148 6.01 -5.49 7.11
C PRO A 148 5.55 -4.64 8.30
N ALA A 149 4.56 -3.78 8.07
CA ALA A 149 3.81 -3.11 9.11
C ALA A 149 3.23 -4.12 10.13
N ARG A 150 2.91 -3.70 11.36
CA ARG A 150 2.54 -4.60 12.48
C ARG A 150 1.30 -5.45 12.21
N SER A 151 0.33 -4.93 11.44
CA SER A 151 -0.84 -5.69 11.00
C SER A 151 -0.52 -6.64 9.82
N GLY A 152 0.72 -6.67 9.32
CA GLY A 152 1.18 -7.60 8.31
C GLY A 152 0.30 -7.61 7.05
N LYS A 153 -0.09 -8.80 6.64
CA LYS A 153 -0.90 -8.99 5.42
C LYS A 153 -2.31 -8.41 5.49
N ASN A 154 -2.83 -8.08 6.67
CA ASN A 154 -4.14 -7.46 6.81
C ASN A 154 -4.19 -6.09 6.13
N ASN A 155 -3.05 -5.37 6.09
CA ASN A 155 -2.94 -4.06 5.44
C ASN A 155 -3.22 -4.09 3.92
N PHE A 156 -3.06 -5.25 3.27
CA PHE A 156 -3.34 -5.46 1.85
C PHE A 156 -4.16 -6.73 1.59
N GLY A 157 -4.88 -7.19 2.59
CA GLY A 157 -5.72 -8.37 2.54
C GLY A 157 -7.04 -8.16 1.82
N ASN A 158 -7.59 -9.25 1.30
CA ASN A 158 -8.91 -9.27 0.67
C ASN A 158 -10.07 -9.29 1.67
N GLY A 159 -9.82 -9.56 2.96
CA GLY A 159 -10.85 -9.74 3.97
C GLY A 159 -11.88 -10.81 3.55
N PHE A 160 -13.16 -10.44 3.56
CA PHE A 160 -14.26 -11.30 3.12
C PHE A 160 -14.49 -11.32 1.60
N LEU A 161 -13.75 -10.52 0.83
CA LEU A 161 -13.80 -10.61 -0.63
C LEU A 161 -13.06 -11.84 -1.13
N PRO A 162 -13.38 -12.35 -2.35
CA PRO A 162 -12.64 -13.45 -2.96
C PRO A 162 -11.12 -13.19 -3.00
N ALA A 163 -10.33 -14.25 -2.83
CA ALA A 163 -8.87 -14.18 -2.76
C ALA A 163 -8.20 -13.54 -4.00
N ALA A 164 -8.89 -13.49 -5.13
CA ALA A 164 -8.41 -12.81 -6.35
C ALA A 164 -8.19 -11.30 -6.17
N PHE A 165 -8.75 -10.69 -5.12
CA PHE A 165 -8.63 -9.26 -4.84
C PHE A 165 -7.58 -8.94 -3.77
N GLN A 166 -6.88 -9.96 -3.27
CA GLN A 166 -5.79 -9.74 -2.32
C GLN A 166 -4.60 -9.07 -3.00
N GLY A 167 -3.93 -8.17 -2.28
CA GLY A 167 -2.68 -7.56 -2.71
C GLY A 167 -1.58 -8.61 -2.84
N THR A 168 -0.83 -8.53 -3.93
CA THR A 168 0.35 -9.36 -4.16
C THR A 168 1.57 -8.67 -3.57
N ASP A 169 2.25 -9.36 -2.66
CA ASP A 169 3.47 -8.85 -2.02
C ASP A 169 4.66 -8.92 -2.98
N PHE A 170 5.21 -7.76 -3.31
CA PHE A 170 6.44 -7.63 -4.09
C PHE A 170 7.58 -7.16 -3.19
N ASN A 171 8.66 -7.92 -3.21
CA ASN A 171 9.88 -7.61 -2.50
C ASN A 171 11.07 -7.81 -3.44
N ALA A 172 11.87 -6.75 -3.66
CA ALA A 172 13.00 -6.80 -4.59
C ALA A 172 14.07 -7.83 -4.17
N LYS A 173 14.22 -8.11 -2.87
CA LYS A 173 15.17 -9.11 -2.35
C LYS A 173 14.61 -10.53 -2.36
N ASN A 174 13.29 -10.64 -2.21
CA ASN A 174 12.58 -11.92 -2.17
C ASN A 174 11.40 -11.86 -3.16
N PRO A 175 11.65 -12.02 -4.45
CA PRO A 175 10.57 -12.02 -5.44
C PRO A 175 9.57 -13.14 -5.13
N PRO A 176 8.33 -13.04 -5.62
CA PRO A 176 7.33 -14.09 -5.42
C PRO A 176 7.89 -15.46 -5.75
N ALA A 177 7.61 -16.45 -4.90
CA ALA A 177 8.15 -17.80 -5.08
C ALA A 177 7.67 -18.40 -6.41
N ASN A 178 8.51 -19.28 -6.99
CA ASN A 178 8.19 -20.05 -8.20
C ASN A 178 8.03 -19.22 -9.49
N LEU A 179 8.62 -18.03 -9.57
CA LEU A 179 8.71 -17.27 -10.82
C LEU A 179 9.70 -17.91 -11.82
N SER A 180 10.71 -18.60 -11.33
CA SER A 180 11.68 -19.29 -12.19
C SER A 180 11.17 -20.66 -12.61
N ARG A 181 11.38 -20.99 -13.89
CA ARG A 181 11.04 -22.31 -14.42
C ARG A 181 11.92 -23.38 -13.78
N PRO A 182 11.35 -24.57 -13.47
CA PRO A 182 12.16 -25.72 -13.10
C PRO A 182 13.16 -26.10 -14.20
N ALA A 183 14.30 -26.63 -13.81
CA ALA A 183 15.31 -27.09 -14.77
C ALA A 183 14.71 -28.11 -15.75
N GLY A 184 14.97 -27.92 -17.06
CA GLY A 184 14.45 -28.76 -18.11
C GLY A 184 13.04 -28.42 -18.66
N TYR A 185 12.35 -27.42 -18.04
CA TYR A 185 11.07 -26.94 -18.56
C TYR A 185 11.26 -25.81 -19.58
N THR A 186 10.55 -25.89 -20.69
CA THR A 186 10.55 -24.88 -21.76
C THR A 186 9.29 -24.05 -21.72
N SER A 187 9.27 -22.88 -22.39
CA SER A 187 8.07 -22.06 -22.57
C SER A 187 6.92 -22.80 -23.26
N SER A 188 7.22 -23.80 -24.07
CA SER A 188 6.22 -24.66 -24.71
C SER A 188 5.57 -25.59 -23.69
N ASN A 189 6.37 -26.16 -22.77
CA ASN A 189 5.86 -27.01 -21.69
C ASN A 189 4.92 -26.22 -20.78
N ASP A 190 5.30 -24.96 -20.41
CA ASP A 190 4.47 -24.11 -19.58
C ASP A 190 3.11 -23.84 -20.23
N ARG A 191 3.09 -23.44 -21.51
CA ARG A 191 1.84 -23.20 -22.24
C ARG A 191 0.94 -24.41 -22.28
N SER A 192 1.51 -25.59 -22.55
CA SER A 192 0.76 -26.84 -22.61
C SER A 192 0.19 -27.21 -21.24
N THR A 193 0.98 -27.02 -20.17
CA THR A 193 0.54 -27.28 -18.78
C THR A 193 -0.57 -26.34 -18.38
N VAL A 194 -0.43 -25.03 -18.61
CA VAL A 194 -1.46 -24.02 -18.30
C VAL A 194 -2.75 -24.34 -19.07
N SER A 195 -2.68 -24.64 -20.37
CA SER A 195 -3.84 -25.00 -21.19
C SER A 195 -4.55 -26.25 -20.66
N LEU A 196 -3.80 -27.28 -20.25
CA LEU A 196 -4.37 -28.48 -19.65
C LEU A 196 -5.07 -28.16 -18.31
N LEU A 197 -4.42 -27.40 -17.46
CA LEU A 197 -5.00 -26.97 -16.16
C LEU A 197 -6.28 -26.16 -16.36
N GLN A 198 -6.29 -25.20 -17.29
CA GLN A 198 -7.49 -24.43 -17.61
C GLN A 198 -8.64 -25.32 -18.04
N ARG A 199 -8.37 -26.31 -18.89
CA ARG A 199 -9.39 -27.27 -19.33
C ARG A 199 -9.93 -28.13 -18.17
N LEU A 200 -9.04 -28.65 -17.31
CA LEU A 200 -9.44 -29.41 -16.12
C LEU A 200 -10.23 -28.56 -15.15
N ASN A 201 -9.80 -27.32 -14.92
CA ASN A 201 -10.48 -26.37 -14.06
C ASN A 201 -11.87 -26.01 -14.60
N GLY A 202 -12.02 -25.83 -15.92
CA GLY A 202 -13.31 -25.61 -16.57
C GLY A 202 -14.30 -26.76 -16.32
N ILE A 203 -13.85 -28.01 -16.52
CA ILE A 203 -14.65 -29.21 -16.24
C ILE A 203 -15.05 -29.30 -14.76
N HIS A 204 -14.15 -28.85 -13.87
CA HIS A 204 -14.43 -28.86 -12.43
C HIS A 204 -15.46 -27.79 -12.05
N LEU A 205 -15.34 -26.56 -12.59
CA LEU A 205 -16.31 -25.48 -12.36
C LEU A 205 -17.71 -25.85 -12.86
N GLU A 206 -17.84 -26.57 -13.99
CA GLU A 206 -19.13 -27.02 -14.50
C GLU A 206 -19.83 -27.97 -13.52
N LYS A 207 -19.09 -28.75 -12.72
CA LYS A 207 -19.62 -29.64 -11.68
C LYS A 207 -20.06 -28.93 -10.41
N TYR A 208 -19.52 -27.74 -10.15
CA TYR A 208 -19.77 -26.94 -8.96
C TYR A 208 -20.17 -25.50 -9.34
N PRO A 209 -21.33 -25.32 -10.00
CA PRO A 209 -21.77 -24.02 -10.45
C PRO A 209 -22.06 -23.11 -9.23
N GLY A 210 -21.51 -21.90 -9.25
CA GLY A 210 -21.70 -20.92 -8.18
C GLY A 210 -20.70 -20.99 -7.02
N ASP A 211 -19.71 -21.89 -7.07
CA ASP A 211 -18.60 -21.89 -6.10
C ASP A 211 -17.62 -20.75 -6.41
N ALA A 212 -17.83 -19.61 -5.74
CA ALA A 212 -17.03 -18.41 -5.91
C ALA A 212 -15.58 -18.59 -5.43
N ASP A 213 -15.34 -19.43 -4.42
CA ASP A 213 -13.99 -19.68 -3.89
C ASP A 213 -13.17 -20.52 -4.86
N LEU A 214 -13.79 -21.52 -5.49
CA LEU A 214 -13.16 -22.31 -6.53
C LEU A 214 -12.80 -21.44 -7.74
N ALA A 215 -13.73 -20.60 -8.21
CA ALA A 215 -13.49 -19.68 -9.31
C ALA A 215 -12.36 -18.68 -9.00
N ALA A 216 -12.32 -18.11 -7.79
CA ALA A 216 -11.28 -17.21 -7.34
C ALA A 216 -9.90 -17.90 -7.27
N ARG A 217 -9.85 -19.15 -6.80
CA ARG A 217 -8.61 -19.94 -6.76
C ARG A 217 -8.08 -20.23 -8.17
N ILE A 218 -8.94 -20.59 -9.10
CA ILE A 218 -8.56 -20.79 -10.50
C ILE A 218 -7.99 -19.51 -11.10
N ALA A 219 -8.68 -18.39 -10.95
CA ALA A 219 -8.21 -17.08 -11.42
C ALA A 219 -6.85 -16.70 -10.83
N SER A 220 -6.61 -17.00 -9.55
CA SER A 220 -5.33 -16.77 -8.88
C SER A 220 -4.18 -17.59 -9.49
N TYR A 221 -4.41 -18.87 -9.82
CA TYR A 221 -3.41 -19.69 -10.48
C TYR A 221 -3.13 -19.25 -11.92
N GLU A 222 -4.15 -18.85 -12.65
CA GLU A 222 -4.00 -18.30 -14.00
C GLU A 222 -3.19 -16.99 -14.01
N LEU A 223 -3.48 -16.10 -13.06
CA LEU A 223 -2.69 -14.89 -12.86
C LEU A 223 -1.24 -15.24 -12.53
N ALA A 224 -0.99 -16.16 -11.60
CA ALA A 224 0.36 -16.61 -11.24
C ALA A 224 1.13 -17.14 -12.47
N GLY A 225 0.47 -17.89 -13.35
CA GLY A 225 1.05 -18.37 -14.61
C GLY A 225 1.46 -17.23 -15.56
N ARG A 226 0.62 -16.19 -15.69
CA ARG A 226 0.95 -14.98 -16.48
C ARG A 226 2.09 -14.18 -15.84
N MET A 227 2.08 -14.04 -14.53
CA MET A 227 3.12 -13.34 -13.76
C MET A 227 4.52 -13.95 -13.95
N GLN A 228 4.64 -15.27 -14.15
CA GLN A 228 5.94 -15.92 -14.38
C GLN A 228 6.68 -15.38 -15.61
N THR A 229 5.96 -14.83 -16.59
CA THR A 229 6.56 -14.23 -17.78
C THR A 229 6.86 -12.76 -17.65
N SER A 230 6.05 -12.01 -16.92
CA SER A 230 6.09 -10.54 -16.88
C SER A 230 6.86 -9.99 -15.66
N ILE A 231 6.78 -10.64 -14.51
CA ILE A 231 7.43 -10.14 -13.27
C ILE A 231 8.96 -10.12 -13.35
N PRO A 232 9.67 -11.11 -13.91
CA PRO A 232 11.13 -11.05 -13.98
C PRO A 232 11.66 -9.79 -14.65
N ASP A 233 10.98 -9.30 -15.69
CA ASP A 233 11.37 -8.06 -16.37
C ASP A 233 11.05 -6.81 -15.54
N VAL A 234 9.91 -6.79 -14.87
CA VAL A 234 9.48 -5.67 -14.00
C VAL A 234 10.38 -5.55 -12.76
N MET A 235 10.90 -6.65 -12.26
CA MET A 235 11.77 -6.65 -11.07
C MET A 235 13.25 -6.47 -11.38
N ASP A 236 13.65 -6.46 -12.65
CA ASP A 236 15.04 -6.29 -13.05
C ASP A 236 15.41 -4.80 -13.10
N ILE A 237 15.71 -4.24 -11.94
CA ILE A 237 16.15 -2.85 -11.79
C ILE A 237 17.51 -2.57 -12.45
N SER A 238 18.25 -3.59 -12.92
CA SER A 238 19.52 -3.38 -13.62
C SER A 238 19.33 -2.66 -14.95
N LYS A 239 18.15 -2.81 -15.54
CA LYS A 239 17.76 -2.17 -16.82
C LYS A 239 17.35 -0.70 -16.69
N GLU A 240 17.12 -0.23 -15.47
CA GLU A 240 16.71 1.14 -15.25
C GLU A 240 17.84 2.15 -15.58
N PRO A 241 17.50 3.33 -16.13
CA PRO A 241 18.47 4.40 -16.39
C PRO A 241 19.20 4.81 -15.10
N GLU A 242 20.49 5.13 -15.21
CA GLU A 242 21.29 5.56 -14.04
C GLU A 242 20.72 6.81 -13.35
N SER A 243 20.06 7.71 -14.10
CA SER A 243 19.37 8.86 -13.51
C SER A 243 18.26 8.45 -12.55
N ILE A 244 17.47 7.44 -12.92
CA ILE A 244 16.39 6.89 -12.07
C ILE A 244 17.00 6.19 -10.86
N LYS A 245 18.03 5.35 -11.06
CA LYS A 245 18.70 4.67 -9.94
C LYS A 245 19.23 5.68 -8.91
N LYS A 246 19.82 6.78 -9.38
CA LYS A 246 20.32 7.85 -8.52
C LYS A 246 19.20 8.57 -7.75
N GLU A 247 18.07 8.87 -8.40
CA GLU A 247 16.92 9.48 -7.73
C GLU A 247 16.37 8.61 -6.59
N TYR A 248 16.43 7.28 -6.74
CA TYR A 248 16.03 6.33 -5.72
C TYR A 248 17.15 5.92 -4.74
N GLY A 249 18.36 6.52 -4.86
CA GLY A 249 19.49 6.24 -3.97
C GLY A 249 20.05 4.82 -4.11
N LEU A 250 19.95 4.23 -5.30
CA LEU A 250 20.44 2.87 -5.57
C LEU A 250 21.93 2.82 -5.95
N ASP A 251 22.57 3.97 -6.05
CA ASP A 251 23.99 4.17 -6.37
C ASP A 251 24.86 4.40 -5.11
N SER A 252 24.28 4.27 -3.92
CA SER A 252 24.94 4.53 -2.62
C SER A 252 25.28 3.25 -1.86
#